data_d9a0e26cd891528fa06258df2392699e
#
_entry.id   d9a0e26cd891528fa06258df2392699e
#
_cell.length_a   1.000
_cell.length_b   1.000
_cell.length_c   1.000
_cell.angle_alpha   90.00
_cell.angle_beta   90.00
_cell.angle_gamma   90.00
#
_symmetry.space_group_name_H-M   'P 1'
#
loop_
_entity.id
_entity.type
_entity.pdbx_description
1 polymer ?
#
loop_
_entity_poly.entity_id
_entity_poly.type
_entity_poly.pdbx_seq_one_letter_code
_entity_poly.pdbx_strand_id
1 'polypeptide(L)'
;MTGLIETVRVRAGAAPLWPLHRARLAASAAELGLDAGAAEMPQGGPDRIVRMEVRREGMSVSERPVPAPEPVRLIVSAEPYQPYPLKVTDREQFDRALVEAARAGADDAVLLAEGGIVAEAARWGVYWWDGDRLSAPPMGLGLLRSVARVRVAELAGPIEELAVPAAALAGRPLFVANAARGIVEVVTWNGHASPRDARTSVLAGQFWP
;
A
#
# COMPACT_ATOMS: atom_id res chain seq x y z
N MET A 1 22.67 6.38 2.50
CA MET A 1 21.95 6.48 3.80
C MET A 1 20.46 6.33 3.56
N THR A 2 19.79 5.57 4.40
CA THR A 2 18.35 5.32 4.30
C THR A 2 17.55 6.57 4.66
N GLY A 3 16.62 6.98 3.81
CA GLY A 3 15.66 8.06 4.06
C GLY A 3 14.26 7.53 4.20
N LEU A 4 13.32 8.40 4.61
CA LEU A 4 11.89 8.10 4.68
C LEU A 4 11.17 8.60 3.44
N ILE A 5 10.08 7.94 3.08
CA ILE A 5 9.22 8.32 1.97
C ILE A 5 7.80 8.54 2.47
N GLU A 6 7.17 9.64 2.04
CA GLU A 6 5.72 9.78 2.03
C GLU A 6 5.20 9.94 0.61
N THR A 7 4.03 9.38 0.36
CA THR A 7 3.37 9.45 -0.95
C THR A 7 1.93 9.85 -0.71
N VAL A 8 1.65 11.13 -0.93
CA VAL A 8 0.42 11.82 -0.54
C VAL A 8 -0.43 12.08 -1.78
N ARG A 9 -1.72 11.80 -1.72
CA ARG A 9 -2.69 12.18 -2.73
C ARG A 9 -3.24 13.57 -2.44
N VAL A 10 -3.14 14.47 -3.42
CA VAL A 10 -3.87 15.74 -3.43
C VAL A 10 -5.11 15.57 -4.29
N ARG A 11 -6.28 15.97 -3.76
CA ARG A 11 -7.59 15.95 -4.43
C ARG A 11 -8.30 17.27 -4.19
N ALA A 12 -8.82 17.88 -5.24
CA ALA A 12 -9.51 19.17 -5.15
C ALA A 12 -8.72 20.22 -4.32
N GLY A 13 -7.39 20.23 -4.47
CA GLY A 13 -6.51 21.14 -3.77
C GLY A 13 -6.18 20.80 -2.31
N ALA A 14 -6.68 19.70 -1.76
CA ALA A 14 -6.41 19.27 -0.39
C ALA A 14 -5.75 17.88 -0.33
N ALA A 15 -5.05 17.58 0.77
CA ALA A 15 -4.49 16.27 1.05
C ALA A 15 -5.29 15.59 2.17
N PRO A 16 -6.39 14.86 1.84
CA PRO A 16 -7.38 14.43 2.83
C PRO A 16 -6.84 13.45 3.88
N LEU A 17 -5.81 12.67 3.54
CA LEU A 17 -5.17 11.73 4.48
C LEU A 17 -3.90 12.29 5.13
N TRP A 18 -3.62 13.58 4.98
CA TRP A 18 -2.40 14.20 5.53
C TRP A 18 -2.20 13.96 7.03
N PRO A 19 -3.21 14.02 7.91
CA PRO A 19 -3.00 13.75 9.32
C PRO A 19 -2.38 12.37 9.60
N LEU A 20 -2.80 11.33 8.85
CA LEU A 20 -2.27 9.97 8.96
C LEU A 20 -0.83 9.88 8.41
N HIS A 21 -0.56 10.54 7.28
CA HIS A 21 0.79 10.63 6.71
C HIS A 21 1.75 11.32 7.67
N ARG A 22 1.35 12.45 8.25
CA ARG A 22 2.15 13.21 9.21
C ARG A 22 2.46 12.40 10.47
N ALA A 23 1.46 11.70 11.01
CA ALA A 23 1.64 10.85 12.19
C ALA A 23 2.65 9.73 11.92
N ARG A 24 2.53 9.01 10.77
CA ARG A 24 3.46 7.97 10.37
C ARG A 24 4.87 8.53 10.16
N LEU A 25 5.00 9.64 9.43
CA LEU A 25 6.26 10.27 9.16
C LEU A 25 6.99 10.67 10.46
N ALA A 26 6.27 11.32 11.38
CA ALA A 26 6.83 11.73 12.68
C ALA A 26 7.32 10.53 13.50
N ALA A 27 6.51 9.46 13.60
CA ALA A 27 6.91 8.24 14.30
C ALA A 27 8.14 7.59 13.67
N SER A 28 8.15 7.44 12.33
CA SER A 28 9.27 6.84 11.60
C SER A 28 10.54 7.69 11.68
N ALA A 29 10.41 9.02 11.64
CA ALA A 29 11.54 9.94 11.77
C ALA A 29 12.18 9.84 13.16
N ALA A 30 11.38 9.76 14.22
CA ALA A 30 11.86 9.55 15.57
C ALA A 30 12.65 8.22 15.69
N GLU A 31 12.17 7.13 15.10
CA GLU A 31 12.84 5.83 15.10
C GLU A 31 14.21 5.87 14.38
N LEU A 32 14.34 6.68 13.31
CA LEU A 32 15.57 6.78 12.49
C LEU A 32 16.47 7.97 12.86
N GLY A 33 16.08 8.79 13.83
CA GLY A 33 16.80 10.01 14.18
C GLY A 33 16.88 11.02 13.02
N LEU A 34 15.79 11.14 12.25
CA LEU A 34 15.64 12.10 11.16
C LEU A 34 14.78 13.28 11.60
N ASP A 35 15.00 14.45 10.99
CA ASP A 35 14.14 15.62 11.15
C ASP A 35 13.08 15.65 10.03
N ALA A 36 11.83 15.49 10.42
CA ALA A 36 10.68 15.59 9.52
C ALA A 36 9.89 16.91 9.69
N GLY A 37 10.39 17.86 10.48
CA GLY A 37 9.70 19.10 10.82
C GLY A 37 9.39 20.00 9.63
N ALA A 38 10.17 19.91 8.53
CA ALA A 38 9.93 20.64 7.29
C ALA A 38 8.81 20.07 6.39
N ALA A 39 8.23 18.91 6.75
CA ALA A 39 7.18 18.30 5.95
C ALA A 39 5.84 19.01 6.17
N GLU A 40 5.42 19.78 5.17
CA GLU A 40 4.16 20.50 5.15
C GLU A 40 3.10 19.79 4.31
N MET A 41 1.82 20.05 4.62
CA MET A 41 0.70 19.53 3.86
C MET A 41 0.71 20.07 2.43
N PRO A 42 0.75 19.20 1.39
CA PRO A 42 0.58 19.67 0.02
C PRO A 42 -0.81 20.29 -0.18
N GLN A 43 -0.85 21.50 -0.72
CA GLN A 43 -2.10 22.26 -0.92
C GLN A 43 -2.21 22.80 -2.35
N GLY A 44 -3.43 23.18 -2.72
CA GLY A 44 -3.75 23.81 -3.99
C GLY A 44 -3.48 22.91 -5.20
N GLY A 45 -3.74 23.48 -6.39
CA GLY A 45 -3.47 22.82 -7.67
C GLY A 45 -4.39 21.65 -8.02
N PRO A 46 -4.14 21.01 -9.17
CA PRO A 46 -4.91 19.87 -9.65
C PRO A 46 -4.66 18.61 -8.84
N ASP A 47 -5.48 17.60 -9.10
CA ASP A 47 -5.30 16.25 -8.58
C ASP A 47 -3.93 15.68 -8.95
N ARG A 48 -3.15 15.29 -7.95
CA ARG A 48 -1.79 14.78 -8.15
C ARG A 48 -1.33 13.90 -6.99
N ILE A 49 -0.23 13.21 -7.20
CA ILE A 49 0.50 12.47 -6.18
C ILE A 49 1.78 13.25 -5.87
N VAL A 50 1.97 13.58 -4.61
CA VAL A 50 3.17 14.24 -4.08
C VAL A 50 4.00 13.19 -3.36
N ARG A 51 5.27 13.04 -3.73
CA ARG A 51 6.24 12.19 -3.05
C ARG A 51 7.24 13.07 -2.32
N MET A 52 7.35 12.85 -1.03
CA MET A 52 8.34 13.48 -0.16
C MET A 52 9.38 12.44 0.23
N GLU A 53 10.65 12.81 0.16
CA GLU A 53 11.76 12.01 0.71
C GLU A 53 12.46 12.83 1.77
N VAL A 54 12.51 12.31 3.00
CA VAL A 54 13.18 12.93 4.14
C VAL A 54 14.50 12.18 4.40
N ARG A 55 15.59 12.90 4.35
CA ARG A 55 16.94 12.41 4.60
C ARG A 55 17.64 13.31 5.63
N ARG A 56 18.83 12.95 6.08
CA ARG A 56 19.62 13.78 7.00
C ARG A 56 20.00 15.13 6.39
N GLU A 57 20.23 15.14 5.09
CA GLU A 57 20.64 16.32 4.33
C GLU A 57 19.48 17.28 4.02
N GLY A 58 18.24 16.87 4.31
CA GLY A 58 17.04 17.64 4.06
C GLY A 58 15.92 16.86 3.40
N MET A 59 14.92 17.57 2.91
CA MET A 59 13.76 17.00 2.26
C MET A 59 13.72 17.35 0.77
N SER A 60 13.36 16.39 -0.07
CA SER A 60 13.01 16.60 -1.47
C SER A 60 11.55 16.26 -1.74
N VAL A 61 10.96 16.99 -2.68
CA VAL A 61 9.56 16.80 -3.08
C VAL A 61 9.51 16.64 -4.60
N SER A 62 8.72 15.67 -5.04
CA SER A 62 8.40 15.47 -6.46
C SER A 62 6.90 15.23 -6.63
N GLU A 63 6.38 15.59 -7.81
CA GLU A 63 4.97 15.45 -8.13
C GLU A 63 4.77 14.66 -9.42
N ARG A 64 3.66 13.95 -9.52
CA ARG A 64 3.25 13.25 -10.72
C ARG A 64 1.74 13.19 -10.86
N PRO A 65 1.21 13.04 -12.08
CA PRO A 65 -0.21 12.81 -12.30
C PRO A 65 -0.70 11.55 -11.58
N VAL A 66 -1.99 11.52 -11.29
CA VAL A 66 -2.65 10.33 -10.79
C VAL A 66 -2.92 9.38 -11.95
N PRO A 67 -2.46 8.12 -11.89
CA PRO A 67 -2.83 7.14 -12.89
C PRO A 67 -4.33 6.90 -12.89
N ALA A 68 -4.88 6.53 -14.04
CA ALA A 68 -6.26 6.09 -14.14
C ALA A 68 -6.56 4.95 -13.15
N PRO A 69 -7.76 4.92 -12.55
CA PRO A 69 -8.17 3.85 -11.66
C PRO A 69 -8.48 2.58 -12.50
N GLU A 70 -7.49 1.72 -12.65
CA GLU A 70 -7.63 0.44 -13.33
C GLU A 70 -7.51 -0.70 -12.32
N PRO A 71 -8.34 -1.75 -12.45
CA PRO A 71 -8.18 -2.97 -11.68
C PRO A 71 -6.78 -3.56 -11.86
N VAL A 72 -6.29 -4.27 -10.85
CA VAL A 72 -4.92 -4.77 -10.86
C VAL A 72 -4.84 -6.29 -11.02
N ARG A 73 -3.82 -6.72 -11.74
CA ARG A 73 -3.41 -8.12 -11.88
C ARG A 73 -2.20 -8.33 -10.98
N LEU A 74 -2.29 -9.31 -10.09
CA LEU A 74 -1.22 -9.64 -9.17
C LEU A 74 -0.61 -11.01 -9.49
N ILE A 75 0.70 -11.10 -9.37
CA ILE A 75 1.43 -12.36 -9.30
C ILE A 75 2.02 -12.55 -7.90
N VAL A 76 2.40 -13.77 -7.59
CA VAL A 76 3.27 -14.08 -6.46
C VAL A 76 4.70 -13.97 -6.93
N SER A 77 5.50 -13.15 -6.24
CA SER A 77 6.93 -12.97 -6.54
C SER A 77 7.74 -14.15 -6.03
N ALA A 78 8.84 -14.47 -6.71
CA ALA A 78 9.88 -15.36 -6.21
C ALA A 78 10.79 -14.66 -5.18
N GLU A 79 10.75 -13.33 -5.14
CA GLU A 79 11.51 -12.52 -4.16
C GLU A 79 10.96 -12.75 -2.76
N PRO A 80 11.76 -13.16 -1.76
CA PRO A 80 11.31 -13.34 -0.40
C PRO A 80 11.01 -12.00 0.26
N TYR A 81 9.96 -11.96 1.09
CA TYR A 81 9.62 -10.79 1.88
C TYR A 81 10.64 -10.58 2.99
N GLN A 82 11.15 -9.36 3.09
CA GLN A 82 11.91 -8.88 4.23
C GLN A 82 11.08 -7.85 4.99
N PRO A 83 11.04 -7.87 6.35
CA PRO A 83 10.27 -6.92 7.13
C PRO A 83 10.52 -5.46 6.72
N TYR A 84 9.44 -4.72 6.50
CA TYR A 84 9.48 -3.34 6.00
C TYR A 84 8.49 -2.45 6.77
N PRO A 85 8.62 -2.32 8.12
CA PRO A 85 7.64 -1.60 8.93
C PRO A 85 7.67 -0.07 8.70
N LEU A 86 8.80 0.46 8.22
CA LEU A 86 8.99 1.87 7.90
C LEU A 86 9.04 2.07 6.39
N LYS A 87 8.43 3.15 5.91
CA LYS A 87 8.45 3.48 4.48
C LYS A 87 9.76 4.17 4.11
N VAL A 88 10.80 3.37 3.92
CA VAL A 88 12.14 3.85 3.63
C VAL A 88 12.47 3.90 2.13
N THR A 89 13.57 4.58 1.79
CA THR A 89 14.05 4.70 0.40
C THR A 89 14.70 3.42 -0.12
N ASP A 90 15.15 2.53 0.77
CA ASP A 90 15.61 1.19 0.40
C ASP A 90 14.39 0.31 0.11
N ARG A 91 14.19 -0.01 -1.16
CA ARG A 91 13.03 -0.74 -1.68
C ARG A 91 13.43 -1.88 -2.63
N GLU A 92 14.65 -2.34 -2.52
CA GLU A 92 15.24 -3.26 -3.51
C GLU A 92 14.41 -4.54 -3.71
N GLN A 93 13.89 -5.17 -2.62
CA GLN A 93 13.01 -6.34 -2.72
C GLN A 93 11.74 -6.03 -3.54
N PHE A 94 11.13 -4.86 -3.33
CA PHE A 94 9.92 -4.45 -4.05
C PHE A 94 10.21 -4.09 -5.50
N ASP A 95 11.35 -3.49 -5.78
CA ASP A 95 11.75 -3.12 -7.13
C ASP A 95 12.04 -4.39 -7.96
N ARG A 96 12.67 -5.42 -7.36
CA ARG A 96 12.85 -6.74 -8.00
C ARG A 96 11.50 -7.41 -8.27
N ALA A 97 10.59 -7.41 -7.30
CA ALA A 97 9.25 -7.97 -7.47
C ALA A 97 8.44 -7.25 -8.57
N LEU A 98 8.59 -5.92 -8.72
CA LEU A 98 7.96 -5.17 -9.82
C LEU A 98 8.53 -5.52 -11.19
N VAL A 99 9.82 -5.84 -11.29
CA VAL A 99 10.42 -6.35 -12.53
C VAL A 99 9.83 -7.71 -12.91
N GLU A 100 9.62 -8.60 -11.92
CA GLU A 100 8.94 -9.89 -12.17
C GLU A 100 7.49 -9.68 -12.64
N ALA A 101 6.73 -8.81 -11.98
CA ALA A 101 5.37 -8.47 -12.39
C ALA A 101 5.32 -8.00 -13.84
N ALA A 102 6.19 -7.04 -14.19
CA ALA A 102 6.25 -6.51 -15.56
C ALA A 102 6.56 -7.60 -16.60
N ARG A 103 7.49 -8.51 -16.31
CA ARG A 103 7.81 -9.65 -17.20
C ARG A 103 6.64 -10.62 -17.38
N ALA A 104 5.83 -10.80 -16.34
CA ALA A 104 4.64 -11.64 -16.36
C ALA A 104 3.39 -10.94 -16.92
N GLY A 105 3.49 -9.66 -17.33
CA GLY A 105 2.36 -8.86 -17.79
C GLY A 105 1.36 -8.52 -16.67
N ALA A 106 1.79 -8.57 -15.42
CA ALA A 106 1.01 -8.19 -14.25
C ALA A 106 1.30 -6.73 -13.84
N ASP A 107 0.40 -6.18 -13.02
CA ASP A 107 0.51 -4.79 -12.60
C ASP A 107 1.33 -4.63 -11.31
N ASP A 108 1.38 -5.68 -10.47
CA ASP A 108 2.18 -5.71 -9.24
C ASP A 108 2.48 -7.15 -8.82
N ALA A 109 3.38 -7.32 -7.87
CA ALA A 109 3.75 -8.61 -7.33
C ALA A 109 3.64 -8.63 -5.80
N VAL A 110 3.16 -9.74 -5.27
CA VAL A 110 3.02 -9.98 -3.83
C VAL A 110 4.21 -10.79 -3.35
N LEU A 111 4.86 -10.29 -2.32
CA LEU A 111 5.97 -10.97 -1.66
C LEU A 111 5.43 -11.87 -0.53
N LEU A 112 6.09 -13.00 -0.34
CA LEU A 112 5.73 -13.97 0.68
C LEU A 112 6.76 -13.99 1.80
N ALA A 113 6.27 -13.99 3.03
CA ALA A 113 7.06 -14.29 4.21
C ALA A 113 7.39 -15.79 4.31
N GLU A 114 8.16 -16.16 5.31
CA GLU A 114 8.50 -17.55 5.58
C GLU A 114 7.25 -18.47 5.60
N GLY A 115 7.39 -19.68 5.08
CA GLY A 115 6.28 -20.62 4.95
C GLY A 115 5.30 -20.29 3.82
N GLY A 116 5.64 -19.38 2.93
CA GLY A 116 4.78 -19.00 1.80
C GLY A 116 3.58 -18.13 2.20
N ILE A 117 3.65 -17.50 3.37
CA ILE A 117 2.57 -16.65 3.91
C ILE A 117 2.56 -15.31 3.17
N VAL A 118 1.37 -14.89 2.74
CA VAL A 118 1.16 -13.59 2.08
C VAL A 118 1.55 -12.45 3.01
N ALA A 119 2.43 -11.56 2.52
CA ALA A 119 2.85 -10.36 3.25
C ALA A 119 2.24 -9.09 2.63
N GLU A 120 2.87 -8.50 1.66
CA GLU A 120 2.36 -7.30 0.98
C GLU A 120 2.77 -7.27 -0.50
N ALA A 121 2.04 -6.52 -1.31
CA ALA A 121 2.47 -6.26 -2.68
C ALA A 121 3.49 -5.11 -2.70
N ALA A 122 4.27 -5.02 -3.79
CA ALA A 122 5.36 -4.06 -3.87
C ALA A 122 4.92 -2.60 -3.68
N ARG A 123 3.67 -2.28 -4.03
CA ARG A 123 3.12 -0.91 -3.90
C ARG A 123 1.84 -0.83 -3.06
N TRP A 124 1.33 -1.96 -2.55
CA TRP A 124 0.00 -2.03 -1.95
C TRP A 124 -0.05 -2.95 -0.73
N GLY A 125 -0.94 -2.63 0.22
CA GLY A 125 -1.47 -3.63 1.15
C GLY A 125 -2.48 -4.54 0.46
N VAL A 126 -2.49 -5.82 0.82
CA VAL A 126 -3.39 -6.84 0.24
C VAL A 126 -4.51 -7.16 1.23
N TYR A 127 -5.74 -7.27 0.73
CA TYR A 127 -6.94 -7.53 1.52
C TYR A 127 -7.83 -8.52 0.78
N TRP A 128 -8.61 -9.30 1.55
CA TRP A 128 -9.60 -10.23 0.98
C TRP A 128 -10.82 -10.35 1.88
N TRP A 129 -11.92 -10.75 1.25
CA TRP A 129 -13.12 -11.09 1.98
C TRP A 129 -13.11 -12.58 2.33
N ASP A 130 -13.27 -12.90 3.62
CA ASP A 130 -13.43 -14.25 4.14
C ASP A 130 -14.84 -14.37 4.75
N GLY A 131 -15.80 -14.83 3.95
CA GLY A 131 -17.20 -14.68 4.29
C GLY A 131 -17.58 -13.21 4.45
N ASP A 132 -18.08 -12.84 5.63
CA ASP A 132 -18.49 -11.47 5.92
C ASP A 132 -17.37 -10.62 6.55
N ARG A 133 -16.21 -11.19 6.76
CA ARG A 133 -15.08 -10.52 7.42
C ARG A 133 -14.06 -10.00 6.41
N LEU A 134 -13.57 -8.80 6.67
CA LEU A 134 -12.43 -8.28 5.97
C LEU A 134 -11.15 -8.78 6.63
N SER A 135 -10.28 -9.38 5.84
CA SER A 135 -9.03 -9.98 6.29
C SER A 135 -7.83 -9.37 5.58
N ALA A 136 -6.69 -9.40 6.25
CA ALA A 136 -5.40 -8.98 5.70
C ALA A 136 -4.25 -9.75 6.39
N PRO A 137 -3.04 -9.72 5.82
CA PRO A 137 -1.88 -10.31 6.47
C PRO A 137 -1.58 -9.66 7.82
N PRO A 138 -1.05 -10.45 8.81
CA PRO A 138 -0.80 -9.95 10.15
C PRO A 138 0.34 -8.93 10.19
N MET A 139 0.14 -7.86 10.95
CA MET A 139 1.19 -6.83 11.16
C MET A 139 2.45 -7.38 11.81
N GLY A 140 2.34 -8.49 12.54
CA GLY A 140 3.47 -9.22 13.13
C GLY A 140 4.51 -9.74 12.13
N LEU A 141 4.20 -9.79 10.83
CA LEU A 141 5.16 -10.07 9.77
C LEU A 141 6.13 -8.89 9.50
N GLY A 142 5.98 -7.77 10.20
CA GLY A 142 6.77 -6.56 9.96
C GLY A 142 6.34 -5.80 8.72
N LEU A 143 5.04 -5.80 8.40
CA LEU A 143 4.46 -5.07 7.27
C LEU A 143 4.56 -3.56 7.46
N LEU A 144 4.49 -2.83 6.34
CA LEU A 144 4.42 -1.38 6.36
C LEU A 144 3.27 -0.89 7.26
N ARG A 145 3.54 0.06 8.14
CA ARG A 145 2.53 0.82 8.90
C ARG A 145 1.75 1.71 7.93
N SER A 146 0.83 1.11 7.20
CA SER A 146 0.17 1.71 6.05
C SER A 146 -0.91 2.71 6.44
N VAL A 147 -0.84 3.94 5.92
CA VAL A 147 -1.92 4.94 6.00
C VAL A 147 -3.22 4.39 5.40
N ALA A 148 -3.13 3.66 4.29
CA ALA A 148 -4.30 3.05 3.69
C ALA A 148 -4.94 1.96 4.58
N ARG A 149 -4.13 1.18 5.33
CA ARG A 149 -4.67 0.18 6.26
C ARG A 149 -5.47 0.83 7.39
N VAL A 150 -4.98 1.95 7.92
CA VAL A 150 -5.74 2.73 8.92
C VAL A 150 -7.06 3.19 8.32
N ARG A 151 -7.04 3.77 7.11
CA ARG A 151 -8.24 4.25 6.45
C ARG A 151 -9.23 3.13 6.10
N VAL A 152 -8.76 1.97 5.66
CA VAL A 152 -9.60 0.79 5.42
C VAL A 152 -10.27 0.32 6.72
N ALA A 153 -9.54 0.28 7.83
CA ALA A 153 -10.10 -0.08 9.13
C ALA A 153 -11.16 0.92 9.64
N GLU A 154 -10.98 2.21 9.39
CA GLU A 154 -11.99 3.23 9.71
C GLU A 154 -13.30 3.01 8.93
N LEU A 155 -13.23 2.52 7.70
CA LEU A 155 -14.39 2.31 6.84
C LEU A 155 -15.08 0.97 7.04
N ALA A 156 -14.30 -0.10 7.13
CA ALA A 156 -14.80 -1.47 7.18
C ALA A 156 -14.96 -2.03 8.60
N GLY A 157 -14.47 -1.31 9.61
CA GLY A 157 -14.31 -1.84 10.96
C GLY A 157 -13.04 -2.68 11.12
N PRO A 158 -12.97 -3.53 12.15
CA PRO A 158 -11.79 -4.33 12.45
C PRO A 158 -11.38 -5.23 11.27
N ILE A 159 -10.11 -5.21 10.94
CA ILE A 159 -9.50 -6.11 9.94
C ILE A 159 -9.00 -7.35 10.67
N GLU A 160 -9.46 -8.52 10.27
CA GLU A 160 -8.97 -9.79 10.80
C GLU A 160 -7.56 -10.08 10.26
N GLU A 161 -6.62 -10.31 11.15
CA GLU A 161 -5.25 -10.63 10.77
C GLU A 161 -5.10 -12.15 10.61
N LEU A 162 -4.91 -12.60 9.37
CA LEU A 162 -4.79 -14.02 9.04
C LEU A 162 -3.49 -14.32 8.29
N ALA A 163 -2.68 -15.21 8.84
CA ALA A 163 -1.51 -15.77 8.17
C ALA A 163 -1.98 -16.88 7.22
N VAL A 164 -2.07 -16.58 5.92
CA VAL A 164 -2.52 -17.54 4.91
C VAL A 164 -1.48 -17.75 3.83
N PRO A 165 -1.29 -18.99 3.35
CA PRO A 165 -0.44 -19.24 2.19
C PRO A 165 -1.07 -18.65 0.93
N ALA A 166 -0.24 -18.24 -0.04
CA ALA A 166 -0.70 -17.60 -1.27
C ALA A 166 -1.76 -18.40 -2.04
N ALA A 167 -1.66 -19.74 -2.02
CA ALA A 167 -2.62 -20.62 -2.68
C ALA A 167 -4.04 -20.53 -2.08
N ALA A 168 -4.17 -20.18 -0.80
CA ALA A 168 -5.46 -20.05 -0.12
C ALA A 168 -6.25 -18.80 -0.58
N LEU A 169 -5.63 -17.87 -1.29
CA LEU A 169 -6.29 -16.69 -1.83
C LEU A 169 -6.85 -16.89 -3.25
N ALA A 170 -6.53 -18.01 -3.90
CA ALA A 170 -7.09 -18.32 -5.22
C ALA A 170 -8.63 -18.44 -5.15
N GLY A 171 -9.31 -17.71 -6.05
CA GLY A 171 -10.77 -17.70 -6.10
C GLY A 171 -11.47 -16.88 -5.01
N ARG A 172 -10.73 -16.17 -4.14
CA ARG A 172 -11.32 -15.22 -3.18
C ARG A 172 -11.47 -13.84 -3.79
N PRO A 173 -12.48 -13.06 -3.37
CA PRO A 173 -12.54 -11.64 -3.69
C PRO A 173 -11.40 -10.89 -3.02
N LEU A 174 -10.55 -10.26 -3.83
CA LEU A 174 -9.38 -9.52 -3.36
C LEU A 174 -9.44 -8.06 -3.77
N PHE A 175 -8.85 -7.22 -2.95
CA PHE A 175 -8.52 -5.86 -3.32
C PHE A 175 -7.16 -5.43 -2.73
N VAL A 176 -6.62 -4.38 -3.27
CA VAL A 176 -5.42 -3.75 -2.78
C VAL A 176 -5.69 -2.30 -2.41
N ALA A 177 -4.93 -1.76 -1.46
CA ALA A 177 -5.06 -0.36 -1.07
C ALA A 177 -3.71 0.32 -0.85
N ASN A 178 -3.60 1.57 -1.29
CA ASN A 178 -2.55 2.49 -0.89
C ASN A 178 -3.07 3.94 -0.81
N ALA A 179 -2.36 4.79 -0.09
CA ALA A 179 -2.78 6.16 0.16
C ALA A 179 -2.62 7.12 -1.04
N ALA A 180 -2.14 6.65 -2.19
CA ALA A 180 -2.02 7.44 -3.41
C ALA A 180 -3.16 7.17 -4.40
N ARG A 181 -3.64 5.93 -4.46
CA ARG A 181 -4.66 5.48 -5.42
C ARG A 181 -5.97 5.02 -4.77
N GLY A 182 -6.00 4.86 -3.44
CA GLY A 182 -7.16 4.34 -2.72
C GLY A 182 -7.25 2.82 -2.78
N ILE A 183 -8.48 2.32 -2.77
CA ILE A 183 -8.81 0.91 -2.91
C ILE A 183 -8.99 0.58 -4.38
N VAL A 184 -8.41 -0.54 -4.83
CA VAL A 184 -8.49 -1.03 -6.21
C VAL A 184 -8.76 -2.53 -6.20
N GLU A 185 -9.73 -2.97 -7.01
CA GLU A 185 -10.06 -4.39 -7.17
C GLU A 185 -8.91 -5.17 -7.81
N VAL A 186 -8.68 -6.39 -7.35
CA VAL A 186 -7.80 -7.37 -7.99
C VAL A 186 -8.65 -8.21 -8.94
N VAL A 187 -8.27 -8.27 -10.21
CA VAL A 187 -8.98 -9.07 -11.23
C VAL A 187 -8.31 -10.41 -11.52
N THR A 188 -7.01 -10.52 -11.26
CA THR A 188 -6.32 -11.81 -11.28
C THR A 188 -5.34 -11.94 -10.12
N TRP A 189 -5.29 -13.13 -9.56
CA TRP A 189 -4.34 -13.57 -8.55
C TRP A 189 -3.53 -14.73 -9.09
N ASN A 190 -2.25 -14.51 -9.35
CA ASN A 190 -1.32 -15.51 -9.86
C ASN A 190 -1.87 -16.29 -11.08
N GLY A 191 -2.42 -15.55 -12.04
CA GLY A 191 -3.02 -16.09 -13.27
C GLY A 191 -4.46 -16.60 -13.16
N HIS A 192 -5.02 -16.70 -11.95
CA HIS A 192 -6.40 -17.11 -11.73
C HIS A 192 -7.32 -15.88 -11.59
N ALA A 193 -8.53 -15.96 -12.13
CA ALA A 193 -9.51 -14.90 -11.97
C ALA A 193 -9.88 -14.72 -10.48
N SER A 194 -9.92 -13.46 -10.02
CA SER A 194 -10.42 -13.08 -8.70
C SER A 194 -11.86 -12.57 -8.83
N PRO A 195 -12.82 -13.14 -8.11
CA PRO A 195 -14.20 -12.66 -8.16
C PRO A 195 -14.33 -11.26 -7.57
N ARG A 196 -15.30 -10.50 -8.02
CA ARG A 196 -15.61 -9.18 -7.45
C ARG A 196 -16.50 -9.32 -6.22
N ASP A 197 -16.40 -8.34 -5.34
CA ASP A 197 -17.28 -8.20 -4.19
C ASP A 197 -17.81 -6.77 -4.12
N ALA A 198 -19.11 -6.59 -4.06
CA ALA A 198 -19.77 -5.28 -4.03
C ALA A 198 -19.31 -4.41 -2.85
N ARG A 199 -18.97 -5.03 -1.72
CA ARG A 199 -18.44 -4.33 -0.54
C ARG A 199 -17.13 -3.58 -0.85
N THR A 200 -16.28 -4.17 -1.71
CA THR A 200 -15.04 -3.50 -2.16
C THR A 200 -15.35 -2.21 -2.90
N SER A 201 -16.34 -2.22 -3.80
CA SER A 201 -16.73 -1.01 -4.53
C SER A 201 -17.29 0.07 -3.60
N VAL A 202 -18.06 -0.33 -2.57
CA VAL A 202 -18.56 0.60 -1.54
C VAL A 202 -17.40 1.25 -0.78
N LEU A 203 -16.44 0.44 -0.29
CA LEU A 203 -15.27 0.97 0.41
C LEU A 203 -14.42 1.87 -0.49
N ALA A 204 -14.24 1.52 -1.77
CA ALA A 204 -13.51 2.33 -2.73
C ALA A 204 -14.14 3.71 -2.94
N GLY A 205 -15.48 3.77 -3.03
CA GLY A 205 -16.23 5.02 -3.15
C GLY A 205 -16.11 5.94 -1.91
N GLN A 206 -15.88 5.37 -0.74
CA GLN A 206 -15.79 6.07 0.55
C GLN A 206 -14.35 6.34 0.99
N PHE A 207 -13.35 5.82 0.27
CA PHE A 207 -11.96 5.84 0.72
C PHE A 207 -11.44 7.26 0.98
N TRP A 208 -11.82 8.19 0.13
CA TRP A 208 -11.41 9.58 0.26
C TRP A 208 -12.43 10.37 1.08
N PRO A 209 -12.03 10.99 2.20
CA PRO A 209 -12.90 11.88 2.98
C PRO A 209 -13.36 13.10 2.18
#